data_9d5c4e7f53419c91cfb5f525525eaeea
#
_entry.id   9d5c4e7f53419c91cfb5f525525eaeea
#
_cell.length_a   1.000
_cell.length_b   1.000
_cell.length_c   1.000
_cell.angle_alpha   90.00
_cell.angle_beta   90.00
_cell.angle_gamma   90.00
#
_symmetry.space_group_name_H-M   'P 1'
#
loop_
_entity.id
_entity.type
_entity.pdbx_description
1 polymer ?
#
loop_
_entity_poly.entity_id
_entity_poly.type
_entity_poly.pdbx_seq_one_letter_code
_entity_poly.pdbx_strand_id
1 'polypeptide(L)'
;MSSYNRVTLVGILENTPELTKNKKAQKTTFTMAVERYIGKEKKPSIDYFNIVAHGKLAEVCSQYLVKGKKVLIDGRIQIRTYNQDGERKWITEIVAENIKFLS
;
A
#
# COMPACT_ATOMS: atom_id res chain seq x y z
N MET A 1 -18.89 20.25 1.74
CA MET A 1 -17.98 20.13 0.60
C MET A 1 -17.88 18.68 0.18
N SER A 2 -17.98 18.44 -1.11
CA SER A 2 -17.87 17.09 -1.65
C SER A 2 -16.44 16.79 -2.08
N SER A 3 -15.96 15.61 -1.76
CA SER A 3 -14.61 15.18 -2.12
C SER A 3 -14.64 13.75 -2.64
N TYR A 4 -13.66 13.44 -3.46
CA TYR A 4 -13.51 12.08 -3.96
C TYR A 4 -12.06 11.70 -3.94
N ASN A 5 -11.76 10.53 -3.38
CA ASN A 5 -10.39 10.06 -3.21
C ASN A 5 -10.38 8.55 -3.37
N ARG A 6 -9.93 8.11 -4.53
CA ARG A 6 -9.92 6.68 -4.83
C ARG A 6 -8.73 6.35 -5.72
N VAL A 7 -8.10 5.22 -5.46
CA VAL A 7 -6.98 4.75 -6.24
C VAL A 7 -7.09 3.24 -6.42
N THR A 8 -6.75 2.78 -7.61
CA THR A 8 -6.70 1.36 -7.94
C THR A 8 -5.33 1.07 -8.54
N LEU A 9 -4.62 0.10 -7.97
CA LEU A 9 -3.28 -0.27 -8.40
C LEU A 9 -3.18 -1.77 -8.59
N VAL A 10 -2.42 -2.17 -9.60
CA VAL A 10 -2.02 -3.55 -9.81
C VAL A 10 -0.50 -3.58 -9.78
N GLY A 11 0.06 -4.43 -8.97
CA GLY A 11 1.51 -4.51 -8.84
C GLY A 11 1.93 -5.71 -8.02
N ILE A 12 3.19 -5.70 -7.64
CA ILE A 12 3.84 -6.83 -6.97
C ILE A 12 4.35 -6.38 -5.61
N LEU A 13 4.18 -7.21 -4.60
CA LEU A 13 4.69 -6.92 -3.26
C LEU A 13 6.22 -6.97 -3.26
N GLU A 14 6.83 -5.90 -2.76
CA GLU A 14 8.28 -5.82 -2.60
C GLU A 14 8.76 -6.50 -1.33
N ASN A 15 7.88 -6.66 -0.35
CA ASN A 15 8.21 -7.29 0.93
C ASN A 15 7.00 -8.05 1.44
N THR A 16 7.25 -8.96 2.36
CA THR A 16 6.17 -9.68 3.04
C THR A 16 5.53 -8.75 4.07
N PRO A 17 4.18 -8.64 4.07
CA PRO A 17 3.50 -7.75 5.01
C PRO A 17 3.79 -8.10 6.46
N GLU A 18 3.96 -7.08 7.27
CA GLU A 18 4.15 -7.21 8.71
C GLU A 18 2.88 -6.81 9.42
N LEU A 19 2.40 -7.69 10.30
CA LEU A 19 1.20 -7.42 11.09
C LEU A 19 1.59 -6.85 12.44
N THR A 20 1.04 -5.69 12.74
CA THR A 20 1.17 -5.06 14.04
C THR A 20 -0.17 -5.15 14.75
N LYS A 21 -0.20 -5.74 15.93
CA LYS A 21 -1.39 -5.82 16.75
C LYS A 21 -1.20 -5.05 18.05
N ASN A 22 -2.22 -4.32 18.43
CA ASN A 22 -2.32 -3.82 19.79
C ASN A 22 -3.70 -4.18 20.33
N LYS A 23 -4.01 -3.78 21.55
CA LYS A 23 -5.24 -4.22 22.21
C LYS A 23 -6.53 -3.85 21.49
N LYS A 24 -6.50 -2.85 20.62
CA LYS A 24 -7.71 -2.32 19.99
C LYS A 24 -7.73 -2.41 18.49
N ALA A 25 -6.58 -2.67 17.86
CA ALA A 25 -6.48 -2.57 16.41
C ALA A 25 -5.38 -3.44 15.86
N GLN A 26 -5.53 -3.85 14.63
CA GLN A 26 -4.46 -4.49 13.88
C GLN A 26 -4.23 -3.70 12.60
N LYS A 27 -2.98 -3.72 12.17
CA LYS A 27 -2.53 -2.96 11.02
C LYS A 27 -1.45 -3.75 10.33
N THR A 28 -1.46 -3.77 9.01
CA THR A 28 -0.35 -4.33 8.25
C THR A 28 0.11 -3.32 7.21
N THR A 29 1.41 -3.34 6.94
CA THR A 29 2.00 -2.44 5.95
C THR A 29 2.87 -3.26 5.02
N PHE A 30 2.93 -2.83 3.77
CA PHE A 30 3.85 -3.40 2.80
C PHE A 30 4.09 -2.40 1.69
N THR A 31 5.15 -2.65 0.91
CA THR A 31 5.49 -1.83 -0.25
C THR A 31 5.09 -2.57 -1.50
N MET A 32 4.46 -1.87 -2.42
CA MET A 32 3.99 -2.41 -3.67
C MET A 32 4.70 -1.73 -4.83
N ALA A 33 5.23 -2.51 -5.74
CA ALA A 33 5.91 -2.03 -6.93
C ALA A 33 4.94 -2.03 -8.10
N VAL A 34 4.79 -0.87 -8.74
CA VAL A 34 3.91 -0.70 -9.90
C VAL A 34 4.73 -0.17 -11.05
N GLU A 35 4.71 -0.88 -12.18
CA GLU A 35 5.40 -0.42 -13.37
C GLU A 35 4.70 0.78 -13.97
N ARG A 36 5.50 1.77 -14.35
CA ARG A 36 5.03 2.94 -15.08
C ARG A 36 5.48 2.80 -16.53
N TYR A 37 4.53 2.81 -17.45
CA TYR A 37 4.85 2.78 -18.87
C TYR A 37 5.25 4.18 -19.31
N ILE A 38 6.46 4.30 -19.88
CA ILE A 38 7.00 5.61 -20.28
C ILE A 38 7.37 5.70 -21.76
N GLY A 39 6.89 4.77 -22.58
CA GLY A 39 7.10 4.81 -24.01
C GLY A 39 7.73 3.54 -24.53
N LYS A 40 7.67 3.37 -25.85
CA LYS A 40 8.07 2.11 -26.49
C LYS A 40 9.56 1.79 -26.39
N GLU A 41 10.40 2.82 -26.33
CA GLU A 41 11.84 2.63 -26.42
C GLU A 41 12.56 2.78 -25.09
N LYS A 42 11.84 3.03 -24.01
CA LYS A 42 12.43 3.26 -22.70
C LYS A 42 12.11 2.11 -21.79
N LYS A 43 13.05 1.82 -20.90
CA LYS A 43 12.82 0.83 -19.87
C LYS A 43 11.72 1.32 -18.93
N PRO A 44 10.82 0.43 -18.49
CA PRO A 44 9.79 0.84 -17.53
C PRO A 44 10.42 1.34 -16.24
N SER A 45 9.86 2.41 -15.71
CA SER A 45 10.19 2.86 -14.38
C SER A 45 9.24 2.16 -13.40
N ILE A 46 9.69 2.03 -12.17
CA ILE A 46 8.88 1.41 -11.13
C ILE A 46 8.58 2.45 -10.07
N ASP A 47 7.30 2.58 -9.73
CA ASP A 47 6.87 3.41 -8.62
C ASP A 47 6.58 2.52 -7.43
N TYR A 48 7.02 2.96 -6.26
CA TYR A 48 6.84 2.21 -5.03
C TYR A 48 5.81 2.93 -4.16
N PHE A 49 4.82 2.18 -3.73
CA PHE A 49 3.74 2.72 -2.92
C PHE A 49 3.73 2.06 -1.55
N ASN A 50 3.53 2.85 -0.52
CA ASN A 50 3.33 2.35 0.83
C ASN A 50 1.85 2.00 0.99
N ILE A 51 1.56 0.74 1.27
CA ILE A 51 0.20 0.25 1.42
C ILE A 51 -0.05 -0.06 2.89
N VAL A 52 -1.20 0.37 3.38
CA VAL A 52 -1.63 0.14 4.75
C VAL A 52 -2.99 -0.52 4.72
N ALA A 53 -3.18 -1.56 5.50
CA ALA A 53 -4.48 -2.18 5.69
C ALA A 53 -4.77 -2.26 7.18
N HIS A 54 -6.04 -2.14 7.55
CA HIS A 54 -6.47 -2.14 8.93
C HIS A 54 -7.48 -3.24 9.18
N GLY A 55 -7.62 -3.66 10.44
CA GLY A 55 -8.66 -4.56 10.88
C GLY A 55 -8.59 -5.93 10.23
N LYS A 56 -9.74 -6.41 9.80
CA LYS A 56 -9.85 -7.74 9.20
C LYS A 56 -9.01 -7.87 7.92
N LEU A 57 -8.95 -6.82 7.14
CA LEU A 57 -8.15 -6.83 5.91
C LEU A 57 -6.67 -6.96 6.24
N ALA A 58 -6.19 -6.33 7.32
CA ALA A 58 -4.81 -6.48 7.75
C ALA A 58 -4.49 -7.94 8.07
N GLU A 59 -5.41 -8.60 8.75
CA GLU A 59 -5.26 -10.01 9.10
C GLU A 59 -5.19 -10.88 7.85
N VAL A 60 -6.07 -10.65 6.89
CA VAL A 60 -6.07 -11.38 5.63
C VAL A 60 -4.76 -11.19 4.88
N CYS A 61 -4.27 -9.94 4.80
CA CYS A 61 -3.01 -9.65 4.14
C CYS A 61 -1.85 -10.41 4.78
N SER A 62 -1.79 -10.40 6.11
CA SER A 62 -0.68 -11.06 6.81
C SER A 62 -0.70 -12.58 6.65
N GLN A 63 -1.88 -13.16 6.43
CA GLN A 63 -2.01 -14.61 6.26
C GLN A 63 -1.69 -15.08 4.85
N TYR A 64 -2.03 -14.30 3.83
CA TYR A 64 -2.01 -14.79 2.46
C TYR A 64 -1.02 -14.10 1.54
N LEU A 65 -0.48 -12.96 1.92
CA LEU A 65 0.43 -12.21 1.06
C LEU A 65 1.87 -12.42 1.46
N VAL A 66 2.73 -12.61 0.47
CA VAL A 66 4.18 -12.68 0.66
C VAL A 66 4.84 -11.89 -0.46
N LYS A 67 6.10 -11.56 -0.27
CA LYS A 67 6.91 -10.90 -1.28
C LYS A 67 6.79 -11.62 -2.63
N GLY A 68 6.61 -10.85 -3.69
CA GLY A 68 6.53 -11.38 -5.05
C GLY A 68 5.12 -11.66 -5.55
N LYS A 69 4.13 -11.62 -4.68
CA LYS A 69 2.74 -11.84 -5.09
C LYS A 69 2.22 -10.65 -5.88
N LYS A 70 1.42 -10.94 -6.89
CA LYS A 70 0.75 -9.92 -7.68
C LYS A 70 -0.66 -9.70 -7.14
N VAL A 71 -1.01 -8.44 -6.91
CA VAL A 71 -2.31 -8.09 -6.32
C VAL A 71 -2.88 -6.87 -6.99
N LEU A 72 -4.20 -6.73 -6.88
CA LEU A 72 -4.91 -5.49 -7.17
C LEU A 72 -5.33 -4.89 -5.83
N ILE A 73 -4.98 -3.63 -5.62
CA ILE A 73 -5.36 -2.88 -4.43
C ILE A 73 -6.34 -1.78 -4.85
N ASP A 74 -7.44 -1.68 -4.14
CA ASP A 74 -8.44 -0.64 -4.31
C ASP A 74 -8.53 0.10 -2.98
N GLY A 75 -8.39 1.42 -3.01
CA GLY A 75 -8.39 2.16 -1.76
C GLY A 75 -8.35 3.65 -1.98
N ARG A 76 -7.75 4.36 -1.05
CA ARG A 76 -7.66 5.81 -1.08
C ARG A 76 -6.27 6.27 -0.66
N ILE A 77 -5.92 7.47 -1.08
CA ILE A 77 -4.65 8.09 -0.71
C ILE A 77 -4.83 8.81 0.61
N GLN A 78 -3.87 8.64 1.51
CA GLN A 78 -3.86 9.31 2.79
C GLN A 78 -2.48 9.91 3.03
N ILE A 79 -2.45 11.14 3.48
CA ILE A 79 -1.19 11.78 3.85
C ILE A 79 -1.18 11.90 5.36
N ARG A 80 -0.15 11.35 5.96
CA ARG A 80 0.03 11.34 7.41
C ARG A 80 1.24 12.21 7.76
N THR A 81 1.16 12.95 8.84
CA THR A 81 2.29 13.76 9.30
C THR A 81 2.90 13.13 10.54
N TYR A 82 4.20 13.32 10.70
CA TYR A 82 4.91 12.87 11.89
C TYR A 82 6.08 13.82 12.14
N ASN A 83 6.59 13.80 13.37
CA ASN A 83 7.74 14.62 13.75
C ASN A 83 8.96 13.73 13.83
N GLN A 84 10.06 14.19 13.23
CA GLN A 84 11.33 13.51 13.29
C GLN A 84 12.42 14.56 13.52
N ASP A 85 13.13 14.42 14.62
CA ASP A 85 14.23 15.35 14.99
C ASP A 85 13.79 16.82 14.98
N GLY A 86 12.58 17.10 15.49
CA GLY A 86 12.05 18.43 15.55
C GLY A 86 11.46 18.97 14.26
N GLU A 87 11.51 18.18 13.18
CA GLU A 87 10.95 18.58 11.90
C GLU A 87 9.65 17.83 11.61
N ARG A 88 8.71 18.54 10.98
CA ARG A 88 7.47 17.92 10.52
C ARG A 88 7.70 17.25 9.15
N LYS A 89 7.37 15.98 9.08
CA LYS A 89 7.49 15.21 7.85
C LYS A 89 6.12 14.69 7.43
N TRP A 90 5.99 14.39 6.14
CA TRP A 90 4.77 13.85 5.56
C TRP A 90 5.09 12.51 4.91
N ILE A 91 4.16 11.59 5.00
CA ILE A 91 4.25 10.32 4.29
C ILE A 91 2.93 10.07 3.59
N THR A 92 3.02 9.70 2.31
CA THR A 92 1.85 9.37 1.50
C THR A 92 1.66 7.87 1.52
N GLU A 93 0.46 7.44 1.88
CA GLU A 93 0.13 6.03 1.98
C GLU A 93 -1.14 5.75 1.20
N ILE A 94 -1.28 4.52 0.73
CA ILE A 94 -2.53 4.03 0.16
C ILE A 94 -3.19 3.18 1.24
N VAL A 95 -4.38 3.58 1.67
CA VAL A 95 -5.15 2.79 2.62
C VAL A 95 -6.01 1.82 1.83
N ALA A 96 -5.68 0.55 1.92
CA ALA A 96 -6.38 -0.49 1.16
C ALA A 96 -7.76 -0.72 1.73
N GLU A 97 -8.75 -0.79 0.84
CA GLU A 97 -10.12 -1.10 1.20
C GLU A 97 -10.55 -2.43 0.63
N ASN A 98 -9.93 -2.84 -0.47
CA ASN A 98 -10.21 -4.12 -1.10
C ASN A 98 -8.93 -4.63 -1.77
N ILE A 99 -8.70 -5.93 -1.68
CA ILE A 99 -7.51 -6.57 -2.25
C ILE A 99 -7.96 -7.79 -3.02
N LYS A 100 -7.47 -7.93 -4.26
CA LYS A 100 -7.68 -9.12 -5.06
C LYS A 100 -6.35 -9.76 -5.35
N PHE A 101 -6.26 -11.06 -5.15
CA PHE A 101 -5.05 -11.83 -5.39
C PHE A 101 -5.02 -12.24 -6.85
N LEU A 102 -3.97 -11.85 -7.57
CA LEU A 102 -3.86 -12.10 -9.01
C LEU A 102 -2.84 -13.20 -9.34
N SER A 103 -2.11 -13.65 -8.36
CA SER A 103 -1.19 -14.78 -8.55
C SER A 103 -1.06 -15.62 -7.29
#